data_506d446c32d6ab1650a0c07f63f9b109
#
_entry.id   506d446c32d6ab1650a0c07f63f9b109
#
_cell.length_a   1.000
_cell.length_b   1.000
_cell.length_c   1.000
_cell.angle_alpha   90.00
_cell.angle_beta   90.00
_cell.angle_gamma   90.00
#
_symmetry.space_group_name_H-M   'P 1'
#
loop_
_entity.id
_entity.type
_entity.pdbx_description
1 polymer ?
#
loop_
_entity_poly.entity_id
_entity_poly.type
_entity_poly.pdbx_seq_one_letter_code
_entity_poly.pdbx_strand_id
1 'polypeptide(L)'
;MVSLKDRFHCPGYKIVEDRRIRCHKVGGHGAEDFAQGIMNSCNPVFIELGLRLGSEKYYSYFKQFGLLQKTNVDLPGEAATIMHNPKNIGQVELATISFGQSFQITPVQLATTVSSIINGGNRVTPHFGAYVTDEKGKKVKTFKYETTEGIVSEKTSETVRMLLEKVVSEGTGKNSAIKGFSIGGKTATSQTLPRSANKYIASFLGFAPADDPKVLGLVIINDPKGCLLYTS
;
A
#
# COMPACT_ATOMS: atom_id res chain seq x y z
N MET A 1 -5.38 9.29 17.39
CA MET A 1 -5.88 9.71 16.06
C MET A 1 -4.82 10.63 15.47
N VAL A 2 -4.53 10.55 14.17
CA VAL A 2 -3.55 11.38 13.48
C VAL A 2 -4.28 12.51 12.73
N SER A 3 -3.69 13.71 12.71
CA SER A 3 -4.17 14.88 11.96
C SER A 3 -3.18 15.22 10.86
N LEU A 4 -3.66 15.79 9.76
CA LEU A 4 -2.81 16.32 8.70
C LEU A 4 -1.84 17.42 9.20
N LYS A 5 -2.15 18.03 10.37
CA LYS A 5 -1.33 19.06 11.02
C LYS A 5 -0.28 18.49 11.98
N ASP A 6 -0.29 17.19 12.26
CA ASP A 6 0.70 16.57 13.12
C ASP A 6 2.10 16.76 12.55
N ARG A 7 3.04 17.06 13.45
CA ARG A 7 4.45 17.31 13.10
C ARG A 7 5.30 16.13 13.49
N PHE A 8 6.26 15.82 12.65
CA PHE A 8 7.22 14.75 12.80
C PHE A 8 8.63 15.26 12.56
N HIS A 9 9.61 14.48 12.98
CA HIS A 9 11.02 14.77 12.69
C HIS A 9 11.73 13.49 12.24
N CYS A 10 12.40 13.56 11.11
CA CYS A 10 13.17 12.46 10.54
C CYS A 10 14.67 12.78 10.52
N PRO A 11 15.47 12.29 11.48
CA PRO A 11 16.93 12.45 11.46
C PRO A 11 17.64 11.41 10.56
N GLY A 12 16.91 10.71 9.70
CA GLY A 12 17.41 9.61 8.87
C GLY A 12 17.27 8.21 9.49
N TYR A 13 16.71 8.11 10.69
CA TYR A 13 16.45 6.84 11.36
C TYR A 13 15.46 7.01 12.53
N LYS A 14 14.96 5.89 13.02
CA LYS A 14 14.24 5.79 14.31
C LYS A 14 14.85 4.66 15.13
N ILE A 15 15.04 4.91 16.41
CA ILE A 15 15.44 3.84 17.37
C ILE A 15 14.16 3.25 17.93
N VAL A 16 14.03 1.93 17.86
CA VAL A 16 12.94 1.15 18.43
C VAL A 16 13.60 0.03 19.24
N GLU A 17 13.42 0.07 20.56
CA GLU A 17 14.17 -0.77 21.50
C GLU A 17 15.69 -0.60 21.27
N ASP A 18 16.40 -1.68 20.95
CA ASP A 18 17.83 -1.70 20.64
C ASP A 18 18.15 -1.56 19.15
N ARG A 19 17.13 -1.42 18.29
CA ARG A 19 17.28 -1.40 16.82
C ARG A 19 17.25 -0.01 16.26
N ARG A 20 18.27 0.30 15.45
CA ARG A 20 18.31 1.52 14.62
C ARG A 20 17.74 1.20 13.24
N ILE A 21 16.50 1.63 12.98
CA ILE A 21 15.81 1.44 11.70
C ILE A 21 16.03 2.69 10.85
N ARG A 22 16.65 2.53 9.69
CA ARG A 22 17.04 3.66 8.82
C ARG A 22 15.88 4.12 7.93
N CYS A 23 15.87 5.43 7.66
CA CYS A 23 15.12 5.97 6.54
C CYS A 23 15.84 5.70 5.22
N HIS A 24 15.12 5.67 4.12
CA HIS A 24 15.75 5.56 2.79
C HIS A 24 16.59 6.79 2.44
N LYS A 25 16.22 7.99 2.94
CA LYS A 25 17.00 9.22 2.78
C LYS A 25 18.09 9.28 3.84
N VAL A 26 19.33 9.18 3.39
CA VAL A 26 20.51 9.38 4.23
C VAL A 26 20.54 10.84 4.71
N GLY A 27 20.70 11.04 6.04
CA GLY A 27 20.61 12.39 6.64
C GLY A 27 19.20 12.82 7.03
N GLY A 28 18.16 12.07 6.59
CA GLY A 28 16.77 12.31 6.98
C GLY A 28 16.06 13.41 6.19
N HIS A 29 14.77 13.54 6.47
CA HIS A 29 13.91 14.57 5.85
C HIS A 29 13.82 15.86 6.70
N GLY A 30 14.31 15.82 7.95
CA GLY A 30 14.15 16.92 8.89
C GLY A 30 12.75 17.02 9.47
N ALA A 31 12.28 18.24 9.67
CA ALA A 31 10.92 18.51 10.13
C ALA A 31 9.93 18.35 8.97
N GLU A 32 8.88 17.56 9.18
CA GLU A 32 7.84 17.31 8.19
C GLU A 32 6.47 17.17 8.87
N ASP A 33 5.40 17.52 8.17
CA ASP A 33 4.05 17.21 8.59
C ASP A 33 3.63 15.82 8.10
N PHE A 34 2.39 15.42 8.44
CA PHE A 34 1.88 14.10 8.05
C PHE A 34 1.82 13.91 6.52
N ALA A 35 1.38 14.94 5.79
CA ALA A 35 1.31 14.86 4.33
C ALA A 35 2.71 14.73 3.70
N GLN A 36 3.68 15.52 4.17
CA GLN A 36 5.07 15.43 3.76
C GLN A 36 5.68 14.06 4.06
N GLY A 37 5.37 13.46 5.23
CA GLY A 37 5.81 12.12 5.58
C GLY A 37 5.33 11.04 4.61
N ILE A 38 4.09 11.17 4.11
CA ILE A 38 3.53 10.29 3.07
C ILE A 38 4.19 10.56 1.70
N MET A 39 4.29 11.82 1.30
CA MET A 39 4.91 12.24 0.03
C MET A 39 6.36 11.79 -0.08
N ASN A 40 7.11 11.91 1.02
CA ASN A 40 8.51 11.50 1.14
C ASN A 40 8.68 10.00 1.39
N SER A 41 7.61 9.24 1.61
CA SER A 41 7.70 7.85 2.03
C SER A 41 8.61 7.64 3.26
N CYS A 42 8.48 8.53 4.25
CA CYS A 42 9.41 8.63 5.38
C CYS A 42 9.23 7.48 6.37
N ASN A 43 10.19 6.54 6.45
CA ASN A 43 10.11 5.42 7.38
C ASN A 43 9.91 5.84 8.84
N PRO A 44 10.67 6.81 9.42
CA PRO A 44 10.43 7.27 10.78
C PRO A 44 9.01 7.75 11.07
N VAL A 45 8.36 8.43 10.11
CA VAL A 45 6.95 8.85 10.25
C VAL A 45 6.03 7.64 10.33
N PHE A 46 6.15 6.69 9.40
CA PHE A 46 5.32 5.48 9.42
C PHE A 46 5.55 4.62 10.67
N ILE A 47 6.80 4.51 11.13
CA ILE A 47 7.13 3.81 12.39
C ILE A 47 6.42 4.49 13.56
N GLU A 48 6.51 5.80 13.67
CA GLU A 48 5.85 6.57 14.73
C GLU A 48 4.33 6.33 14.73
N LEU A 49 3.70 6.36 13.55
CA LEU A 49 2.27 6.13 13.40
C LEU A 49 1.87 4.71 13.79
N GLY A 50 2.65 3.70 13.36
CA GLY A 50 2.41 2.31 13.72
C GLY A 50 2.54 2.08 15.22
N LEU A 51 3.56 2.63 15.86
CA LEU A 51 3.77 2.52 17.31
C LEU A 51 2.65 3.23 18.10
N ARG A 52 2.16 4.40 17.64
CA ARG A 52 0.99 5.08 18.23
C ARG A 52 -0.29 4.26 18.09
N LEU A 53 -0.46 3.54 16.98
CA LEU A 53 -1.62 2.69 16.74
C LEU A 53 -1.62 1.45 17.64
N GLY A 54 -0.45 0.85 17.84
CA GLY A 54 -0.24 -0.39 18.57
C GLY A 54 -0.56 -1.65 17.76
N SER A 55 0.02 -2.77 18.16
CA SER A 55 -0.03 -4.03 17.40
C SER A 55 -1.46 -4.58 17.24
N GLU A 56 -2.28 -4.53 18.28
CA GLU A 56 -3.66 -5.06 18.23
C GLU A 56 -4.52 -4.33 17.20
N LYS A 57 -4.53 -2.98 17.25
CA LYS A 57 -5.29 -2.19 16.27
C LYS A 57 -4.71 -2.32 14.87
N TYR A 58 -3.38 -2.35 14.74
CA TYR A 58 -2.73 -2.53 13.45
C TYR A 58 -3.16 -3.84 12.81
N TYR A 59 -3.13 -4.94 13.58
CA TYR A 59 -3.55 -6.25 13.09
C TYR A 59 -5.06 -6.31 12.78
N SER A 60 -5.90 -5.64 13.57
CA SER A 60 -7.34 -5.56 13.30
C SER A 60 -7.63 -4.87 11.97
N TYR A 61 -6.90 -3.81 11.63
CA TYR A 61 -7.00 -3.16 10.33
C TYR A 61 -6.48 -4.04 9.19
N PHE A 62 -5.38 -4.79 9.38
CA PHE A 62 -4.93 -5.77 8.40
C PHE A 62 -6.04 -6.78 8.06
N LYS A 63 -6.74 -7.26 9.08
CA LYS A 63 -7.89 -8.15 8.91
C LYS A 63 -9.04 -7.47 8.18
N GLN A 64 -9.39 -6.24 8.58
CA GLN A 64 -10.46 -5.45 7.97
C GLN A 64 -10.20 -5.16 6.49
N PHE A 65 -8.95 -4.85 6.12
CA PHE A 65 -8.52 -4.69 4.73
C PHE A 65 -8.44 -6.01 3.94
N GLY A 66 -8.70 -7.15 4.57
CA GLY A 66 -8.67 -8.46 3.94
C GLY A 66 -7.26 -8.96 3.59
N LEU A 67 -6.22 -8.38 4.20
CA LEU A 67 -4.82 -8.73 3.94
C LEU A 67 -4.39 -10.06 4.56
N LEU A 68 -5.20 -10.66 5.44
CA LEU A 68 -4.90 -11.93 6.11
C LEU A 68 -5.55 -13.15 5.47
N GLN A 69 -6.30 -12.96 4.39
CA GLN A 69 -7.01 -14.03 3.70
C GLN A 69 -6.94 -13.84 2.18
N LYS A 70 -7.21 -14.90 1.45
CA LYS A 70 -7.29 -14.85 -0.02
C LYS A 70 -8.38 -13.88 -0.46
N THR A 71 -8.19 -13.29 -1.65
CA THR A 71 -9.19 -12.41 -2.25
C THR A 71 -10.37 -13.17 -2.84
N ASN A 72 -10.22 -14.47 -3.06
CA ASN A 72 -11.15 -15.34 -3.78
C ASN A 72 -11.33 -14.90 -5.24
N VAL A 73 -10.26 -14.38 -5.85
CA VAL A 73 -10.25 -14.18 -7.31
C VAL A 73 -10.56 -15.50 -8.03
N ASP A 74 -11.32 -15.43 -9.10
CA ASP A 74 -11.77 -16.60 -9.90
C ASP A 74 -10.66 -17.21 -10.78
N LEU A 75 -9.41 -17.13 -10.30
CA LEU A 75 -8.23 -17.76 -10.88
C LEU A 75 -7.62 -18.78 -9.91
N PRO A 76 -7.10 -19.91 -10.42
CA PRO A 76 -6.43 -20.90 -9.58
C PRO A 76 -5.06 -20.37 -9.10
N GLY A 77 -4.58 -20.91 -7.97
CA GLY A 77 -3.21 -20.70 -7.52
C GLY A 77 -2.97 -19.45 -6.68
N GLU A 78 -4.01 -18.76 -6.18
CA GLU A 78 -3.82 -17.63 -5.27
C GLU A 78 -3.07 -18.07 -4.01
N ALA A 79 -1.91 -17.46 -3.75
CA ALA A 79 -1.10 -17.72 -2.58
C ALA A 79 -1.72 -17.13 -1.30
N ALA A 80 -1.39 -17.70 -0.15
CA ALA A 80 -1.76 -17.14 1.14
C ALA A 80 -0.80 -16.02 1.56
N THR A 81 -1.30 -15.09 2.36
CA THR A 81 -0.46 -14.08 3.03
C THR A 81 0.53 -14.74 3.99
N ILE A 82 1.76 -14.24 4.01
CA ILE A 82 2.76 -14.56 5.03
C ILE A 82 2.84 -13.37 5.97
N MET A 83 2.47 -13.57 7.22
CA MET A 83 2.41 -12.53 8.26
C MET A 83 2.86 -13.12 9.60
N HIS A 84 3.47 -12.29 10.44
CA HIS A 84 3.78 -12.68 11.81
C HIS A 84 2.51 -13.06 12.59
N ASN A 85 2.65 -14.05 13.48
CA ASN A 85 1.57 -14.32 14.43
C ASN A 85 1.39 -13.08 15.33
N PRO A 86 0.14 -12.60 15.55
CA PRO A 86 -0.12 -11.41 16.37
C PRO A 86 0.52 -11.46 17.76
N LYS A 87 0.61 -12.64 18.36
CA LYS A 87 1.25 -12.85 19.68
C LYS A 87 2.76 -12.60 19.70
N ASN A 88 3.39 -12.60 18.51
CA ASN A 88 4.84 -12.45 18.34
C ASN A 88 5.20 -11.08 17.74
N ILE A 89 4.25 -10.16 17.62
CA ILE A 89 4.51 -8.81 17.09
C ILE A 89 4.94 -7.93 18.26
N GLY A 90 6.27 -7.80 18.43
CA GLY A 90 6.89 -6.81 19.31
C GLY A 90 6.95 -5.42 18.66
N GLN A 91 7.59 -4.48 19.34
CA GLN A 91 7.71 -3.10 18.82
C GLN A 91 8.56 -3.03 17.55
N VAL A 92 9.61 -3.84 17.43
CA VAL A 92 10.48 -3.86 16.25
C VAL A 92 9.74 -4.43 15.04
N GLU A 93 8.99 -5.52 15.21
CA GLU A 93 8.17 -6.09 14.14
C GLU A 93 7.09 -5.10 13.71
N LEU A 94 6.39 -4.49 14.66
CA LEU A 94 5.36 -3.47 14.36
C LEU A 94 5.97 -2.29 13.60
N ALA A 95 7.14 -1.81 14.02
CA ALA A 95 7.86 -0.74 13.35
C ALA A 95 8.18 -1.09 11.89
N THR A 96 8.66 -2.32 11.62
CA THR A 96 9.02 -2.75 10.26
C THR A 96 7.79 -2.98 9.38
N ILE A 97 6.72 -3.54 9.94
CA ILE A 97 5.45 -3.72 9.24
C ILE A 97 4.83 -2.36 8.85
N SER A 98 5.00 -1.33 9.69
CA SER A 98 4.37 -0.02 9.50
C SER A 98 4.83 0.72 8.25
N PHE A 99 6.03 0.43 7.74
CA PHE A 99 6.50 0.97 6.46
C PHE A 99 6.59 -0.09 5.35
N GLY A 100 5.86 -1.21 5.49
CA GLY A 100 5.67 -2.18 4.40
C GLY A 100 6.73 -3.29 4.33
N GLN A 101 7.42 -3.61 5.43
CA GLN A 101 8.39 -4.71 5.50
C GLN A 101 7.85 -5.86 6.37
N SER A 102 8.53 -7.00 6.33
CA SER A 102 8.28 -8.15 7.22
C SER A 102 6.93 -8.87 7.06
N PHE A 103 6.26 -8.69 5.92
CA PHE A 103 5.10 -9.49 5.50
C PHE A 103 5.07 -9.65 3.98
N GLN A 104 4.30 -10.63 3.48
CA GLN A 104 4.13 -10.85 2.04
C GLN A 104 2.66 -11.01 1.71
N ILE A 105 2.24 -10.32 0.67
CA ILE A 105 0.88 -10.37 0.09
C ILE A 105 0.97 -10.57 -1.41
N THR A 106 -0.09 -11.05 -2.01
CA THR A 106 -0.15 -11.17 -3.47
C THR A 106 -0.39 -9.81 -4.14
N PRO A 107 0.01 -9.61 -5.40
CA PRO A 107 -0.33 -8.42 -6.17
C PRO A 107 -1.83 -8.15 -6.22
N VAL A 108 -2.65 -9.20 -6.33
CA VAL A 108 -4.11 -9.05 -6.34
C VAL A 108 -4.66 -8.61 -4.99
N GLN A 109 -4.09 -9.08 -3.86
CA GLN A 109 -4.46 -8.58 -2.54
C GLN A 109 -4.14 -7.09 -2.38
N LEU A 110 -2.93 -6.67 -2.83
CA LEU A 110 -2.54 -5.26 -2.78
C LEU A 110 -3.48 -4.39 -3.61
N ALA A 111 -3.74 -4.78 -4.86
CA ALA A 111 -4.64 -4.05 -5.75
C ALA A 111 -6.06 -3.96 -5.17
N THR A 112 -6.61 -5.07 -4.67
CA THR A 112 -7.95 -5.12 -4.05
C THR A 112 -8.02 -4.22 -2.81
N THR A 113 -6.99 -4.25 -1.96
CA THR A 113 -6.93 -3.42 -0.75
C THR A 113 -6.88 -1.94 -1.10
N VAL A 114 -5.98 -1.54 -2.01
CA VAL A 114 -5.88 -0.13 -2.40
C VAL A 114 -7.16 0.33 -3.12
N SER A 115 -7.73 -0.50 -3.99
CA SER A 115 -9.04 -0.23 -4.59
C SER A 115 -10.09 0.08 -3.53
N SER A 116 -10.18 -0.72 -2.46
CA SER A 116 -11.16 -0.49 -1.39
C SER A 116 -10.92 0.81 -0.61
N ILE A 117 -9.69 1.30 -0.56
CA ILE A 117 -9.38 2.57 0.10
C ILE A 117 -9.77 3.77 -0.77
N ILE A 118 -9.55 3.70 -2.08
CA ILE A 118 -9.73 4.84 -2.99
C ILE A 118 -11.13 4.95 -3.62
N ASN A 119 -11.98 3.94 -3.44
CA ASN A 119 -13.34 3.87 -4.02
C ASN A 119 -14.47 4.13 -2.99
N GLY A 120 -14.18 4.86 -1.92
CA GLY A 120 -15.18 5.15 -0.88
C GLY A 120 -15.31 4.06 0.19
N GLY A 121 -14.39 3.11 0.27
CA GLY A 121 -14.38 2.07 1.29
C GLY A 121 -15.09 0.78 0.89
N ASN A 122 -15.29 0.51 -0.39
CA ASN A 122 -15.98 -0.68 -0.89
C ASN A 122 -14.96 -1.71 -1.38
N ARG A 123 -14.83 -2.83 -0.66
CA ARG A 123 -13.97 -3.94 -1.05
C ARG A 123 -14.75 -4.93 -1.91
N VAL A 124 -14.45 -4.96 -3.19
CA VAL A 124 -15.04 -5.89 -4.15
C VAL A 124 -14.21 -7.17 -4.25
N THR A 125 -14.84 -8.33 -4.49
CA THR A 125 -14.15 -9.55 -4.85
C THR A 125 -13.57 -9.40 -6.25
N PRO A 126 -12.24 -9.43 -6.45
CA PRO A 126 -11.65 -9.32 -7.78
C PRO A 126 -12.05 -10.52 -8.64
N HIS A 127 -12.33 -10.30 -9.93
CA HIS A 127 -12.79 -11.35 -10.83
C HIS A 127 -12.49 -11.01 -12.29
N PHE A 128 -12.40 -12.05 -13.12
CA PHE A 128 -12.24 -11.96 -14.57
C PHE A 128 -13.50 -12.39 -15.30
N GLY A 129 -14.24 -13.38 -14.75
CA GLY A 129 -15.47 -13.87 -15.33
C GLY A 129 -16.67 -12.98 -14.97
N ALA A 130 -17.33 -12.38 -15.96
CA ALA A 130 -18.56 -11.63 -15.74
C ALA A 130 -19.81 -12.47 -16.05
N TYR A 131 -19.79 -13.18 -17.18
CA TYR A 131 -20.90 -14.03 -17.62
C TYR A 131 -20.42 -15.07 -18.64
N VAL A 132 -21.24 -16.06 -18.92
CA VAL A 132 -21.08 -17.06 -19.99
C VAL A 132 -22.13 -16.84 -21.05
N THR A 133 -21.75 -16.96 -22.32
CA THR A 133 -22.67 -16.93 -23.47
C THR A 133 -22.75 -18.29 -24.13
N ASP A 134 -23.88 -18.57 -24.82
CA ASP A 134 -23.98 -19.64 -25.77
C ASP A 134 -23.31 -19.30 -27.13
N GLU A 135 -23.33 -20.20 -28.06
CA GLU A 135 -22.74 -20.04 -29.39
C GLU A 135 -23.38 -18.88 -30.21
N LYS A 136 -24.57 -18.42 -29.84
CA LYS A 136 -25.30 -17.30 -30.44
C LYS A 136 -25.02 -15.96 -29.72
N GLY A 137 -24.14 -15.94 -28.71
CA GLY A 137 -23.82 -14.75 -27.91
C GLY A 137 -24.86 -14.41 -26.84
N LYS A 138 -25.89 -15.23 -26.61
CA LYS A 138 -26.89 -15.01 -25.56
C LYS A 138 -26.29 -15.38 -24.19
N LYS A 139 -26.43 -14.50 -23.20
CA LYS A 139 -26.01 -14.76 -21.83
C LYS A 139 -26.80 -15.91 -21.23
N VAL A 140 -26.11 -17.00 -20.84
CA VAL A 140 -26.70 -18.19 -20.22
C VAL A 140 -26.44 -18.29 -18.72
N LYS A 141 -25.38 -17.57 -18.24
CA LYS A 141 -25.04 -17.51 -16.83
C LYS A 141 -24.37 -16.16 -16.55
N THR A 142 -24.76 -15.49 -15.47
CA THR A 142 -24.07 -14.29 -14.95
C THR A 142 -23.50 -14.63 -13.57
N PHE A 143 -22.23 -14.31 -13.34
CA PHE A 143 -21.60 -14.48 -12.03
C PHE A 143 -21.97 -13.30 -11.13
N LYS A 144 -22.07 -13.56 -9.84
CA LYS A 144 -22.27 -12.54 -8.81
C LYS A 144 -21.09 -12.59 -7.86
N TYR A 145 -20.58 -11.42 -7.52
CA TYR A 145 -19.43 -11.26 -6.62
C TYR A 145 -19.83 -10.38 -5.44
N GLU A 146 -19.28 -10.71 -4.29
CA GLU A 146 -19.57 -9.98 -3.04
C GLU A 146 -18.80 -8.67 -2.98
N THR A 147 -19.42 -7.69 -2.36
CA THR A 147 -18.80 -6.41 -1.99
C THR A 147 -18.96 -6.22 -0.49
N THR A 148 -17.87 -5.89 0.21
CA THR A 148 -17.87 -5.52 1.62
C THR A 148 -17.74 -4.01 1.71
N GLU A 149 -18.74 -3.36 2.28
CA GLU A 149 -18.78 -1.90 2.45
C GLU A 149 -18.12 -1.47 3.78
N GLY A 150 -17.76 -0.19 3.87
CA GLY A 150 -17.31 0.42 5.13
C GLY A 150 -15.90 0.04 5.58
N ILE A 151 -15.04 -0.40 4.65
CA ILE A 151 -13.61 -0.66 4.94
C ILE A 151 -12.94 0.61 5.48
N VAL A 152 -13.22 1.76 4.87
CA VAL A 152 -12.90 3.10 5.36
C VAL A 152 -14.11 4.01 5.11
N SER A 153 -14.20 5.14 5.81
CA SER A 153 -15.23 6.14 5.50
C SER A 153 -14.91 6.86 4.18
N GLU A 154 -15.94 7.38 3.50
CA GLU A 154 -15.79 8.19 2.29
C GLU A 154 -14.80 9.34 2.52
N LYS A 155 -14.95 10.07 3.62
CA LYS A 155 -14.03 11.16 3.99
C LYS A 155 -12.58 10.69 4.14
N THR A 156 -12.34 9.49 4.66
CA THR A 156 -10.99 8.91 4.73
C THR A 156 -10.49 8.57 3.34
N SER A 157 -11.34 7.98 2.50
CA SER A 157 -11.04 7.68 1.10
C SER A 157 -10.61 8.94 0.34
N GLU A 158 -11.38 10.01 0.39
CA GLU A 158 -11.06 11.31 -0.21
C GLU A 158 -9.72 11.86 0.27
N THR A 159 -9.49 11.82 1.59
CA THR A 159 -8.24 12.29 2.19
C THR A 159 -7.04 11.50 1.68
N VAL A 160 -7.17 10.17 1.60
CA VAL A 160 -6.08 9.31 1.10
C VAL A 160 -5.85 9.54 -0.39
N ARG A 161 -6.90 9.67 -1.22
CA ARG A 161 -6.76 10.02 -2.64
C ARG A 161 -5.97 11.32 -2.83
N MET A 162 -6.35 12.39 -2.11
CA MET A 162 -5.63 13.66 -2.13
C MET A 162 -4.15 13.52 -1.73
N LEU A 163 -3.85 12.76 -0.69
CA LEU A 163 -2.47 12.53 -0.25
C LEU A 163 -1.66 11.74 -1.28
N LEU A 164 -2.26 10.73 -1.91
CA LEU A 164 -1.61 9.93 -2.94
C LEU A 164 -1.45 10.69 -4.26
N GLU A 165 -2.32 11.64 -4.59
CA GLU A 165 -2.12 12.58 -5.68
C GLU A 165 -0.88 13.47 -5.43
N LYS A 166 -0.71 13.97 -4.20
CA LYS A 166 0.48 14.74 -3.80
C LYS A 166 1.77 13.91 -3.89
N VAL A 167 1.72 12.61 -3.65
CA VAL A 167 2.89 11.73 -3.87
C VAL A 167 3.35 11.79 -5.33
N VAL A 168 2.42 11.86 -6.29
CA VAL A 168 2.74 11.92 -7.72
C VAL A 168 3.05 13.33 -8.18
N SER A 169 2.34 14.35 -7.69
CA SER A 169 2.57 15.75 -8.11
C SER A 169 3.82 16.37 -7.49
N GLU A 170 4.12 16.07 -6.24
CA GLU A 170 5.16 16.76 -5.45
C GLU A 170 6.15 15.81 -4.75
N GLY A 171 5.83 14.53 -4.62
CA GLY A 171 6.56 13.55 -3.81
C GLY A 171 7.43 12.58 -4.61
N THR A 172 7.62 11.40 -4.04
CA THR A 172 8.45 10.31 -4.60
C THR A 172 7.90 9.69 -5.90
N GLY A 173 6.66 9.97 -6.24
CA GLY A 173 5.98 9.47 -7.45
C GLY A 173 6.07 10.40 -8.66
N LYS A 174 6.84 11.48 -8.64
CA LYS A 174 6.89 12.50 -9.70
C LYS A 174 7.11 11.97 -11.12
N ASN A 175 7.91 10.92 -11.25
CA ASN A 175 8.21 10.31 -12.54
C ASN A 175 7.00 9.57 -13.16
N SER A 176 5.94 9.36 -12.39
CA SER A 176 4.68 8.74 -12.85
C SER A 176 3.64 9.78 -13.25
N ALA A 177 3.96 11.08 -13.16
CA ALA A 177 3.06 12.14 -13.57
C ALA A 177 2.90 12.15 -15.10
N ILE A 178 1.65 12.25 -15.57
CA ILE A 178 1.32 12.36 -16.99
C ILE A 178 0.60 13.70 -17.19
N LYS A 179 1.15 14.52 -18.07
CA LYS A 179 0.57 15.86 -18.35
C LYS A 179 -0.90 15.74 -18.82
N GLY A 180 -1.77 16.47 -18.15
CA GLY A 180 -3.20 16.48 -18.46
C GLY A 180 -4.03 15.42 -17.73
N PHE A 181 -3.41 14.60 -16.86
CA PHE A 181 -4.10 13.60 -16.04
C PHE A 181 -3.83 13.83 -14.56
N SER A 182 -4.88 13.72 -13.74
CA SER A 182 -4.77 13.66 -12.29
C SER A 182 -4.50 12.19 -11.89
N ILE A 183 -3.32 11.93 -11.32
CA ILE A 183 -2.88 10.58 -10.96
C ILE A 183 -2.54 10.56 -9.48
N GLY A 184 -3.11 9.61 -8.76
CA GLY A 184 -2.67 9.26 -7.41
C GLY A 184 -1.84 7.98 -7.44
N GLY A 185 -0.90 7.82 -6.52
CA GLY A 185 -0.11 6.59 -6.49
C GLY A 185 0.92 6.54 -5.38
N LYS A 186 1.60 5.39 -5.28
CA LYS A 186 2.64 5.14 -4.30
C LYS A 186 3.73 4.24 -4.86
N THR A 187 4.96 4.68 -4.71
CA THR A 187 6.16 3.87 -4.94
C THR A 187 6.42 2.95 -3.75
N ALA A 188 6.97 1.78 -3.99
CA ALA A 188 7.49 0.91 -2.95
C ALA A 188 8.75 0.18 -3.41
N THR A 189 9.65 -0.09 -2.46
CA THR A 189 10.84 -0.90 -2.68
C THR A 189 11.02 -1.83 -1.49
N SER A 190 11.07 -3.13 -1.74
CA SER A 190 11.33 -4.13 -0.69
C SER A 190 12.56 -4.95 -1.00
N GLN A 191 13.38 -5.20 0.01
CA GLN A 191 14.50 -6.11 -0.11
C GLN A 191 14.03 -7.55 0.03
N THR A 192 14.45 -8.43 -0.88
CA THR A 192 14.13 -9.87 -0.81
C THR A 192 15.04 -10.61 0.17
N LEU A 193 14.63 -11.81 0.54
CA LEU A 193 15.46 -12.74 1.33
C LEU A 193 16.21 -13.71 0.42
N PRO A 194 17.42 -14.15 0.77
CA PRO A 194 18.22 -13.63 1.89
C PRO A 194 18.77 -12.23 1.61
N ARG A 195 18.84 -11.38 2.63
CA ARG A 195 19.33 -9.99 2.46
C ARG A 195 20.74 -9.88 1.88
N SER A 196 21.56 -10.92 2.08
CA SER A 196 22.90 -11.03 1.48
C SER A 196 22.88 -11.08 -0.04
N ALA A 197 21.78 -11.48 -0.67
CA ALA A 197 21.64 -11.47 -2.13
C ALA A 197 21.52 -10.05 -2.70
N ASN A 198 21.27 -9.04 -1.87
CA ASN A 198 21.11 -7.64 -2.23
C ASN A 198 20.11 -7.42 -3.40
N LYS A 199 19.05 -8.21 -3.44
CA LYS A 199 18.00 -8.15 -4.45
C LYS A 199 16.78 -7.41 -3.93
N TYR A 200 16.11 -6.71 -4.83
CA TYR A 200 14.96 -5.87 -4.50
C TYR A 200 13.79 -6.15 -5.42
N ILE A 201 12.61 -5.81 -4.93
CA ILE A 201 11.38 -5.67 -5.71
C ILE A 201 11.01 -4.19 -5.68
N ALA A 202 10.97 -3.58 -6.85
CA ALA A 202 10.44 -2.23 -7.01
C ALA A 202 9.02 -2.30 -7.54
N SER A 203 8.14 -1.47 -7.01
CA SER A 203 6.76 -1.40 -7.50
C SER A 203 6.21 0.02 -7.47
N PHE A 204 5.26 0.26 -8.36
CA PHE A 204 4.43 1.45 -8.35
C PHE A 204 2.98 1.02 -8.51
N LEU A 205 2.13 1.50 -7.61
CA LEU A 205 0.68 1.39 -7.72
C LEU A 205 0.13 2.78 -7.98
N GLY A 206 -0.59 2.95 -9.07
CA GLY A 206 -1.19 4.21 -9.47
C GLY A 206 -2.67 4.05 -9.82
N PHE A 207 -3.42 5.13 -9.73
CA PHE A 207 -4.82 5.19 -10.11
C PHE A 207 -5.16 6.55 -10.74
N ALA A 208 -6.18 6.54 -11.59
CA ALA A 208 -6.62 7.73 -12.29
C ALA A 208 -8.14 7.67 -12.60
N PRO A 209 -8.83 8.84 -12.68
CA PRO A 209 -8.44 10.14 -12.12
C PRO A 209 -8.27 10.06 -10.59
N ALA A 210 -7.48 10.96 -9.98
CA ALA A 210 -7.19 10.86 -8.54
C ALA A 210 -8.41 11.21 -7.68
N ASP A 211 -9.28 12.09 -8.13
CA ASP A 211 -10.51 12.53 -7.46
C ASP A 211 -11.66 11.53 -7.58
N ASP A 212 -11.75 10.82 -8.73
CA ASP A 212 -12.79 9.81 -9.01
C ASP A 212 -12.18 8.60 -9.74
N PRO A 213 -11.47 7.71 -9.05
CA PRO A 213 -10.69 6.64 -9.67
C PRO A 213 -11.55 5.68 -10.51
N LYS A 214 -11.18 5.54 -11.79
CA LYS A 214 -11.80 4.60 -12.74
C LYS A 214 -10.89 3.41 -13.05
N VAL A 215 -9.59 3.62 -12.96
CA VAL A 215 -8.58 2.59 -13.21
C VAL A 215 -7.54 2.58 -12.09
N LEU A 216 -7.03 1.40 -11.79
CA LEU A 216 -5.91 1.15 -10.90
C LEU A 216 -4.94 0.24 -11.62
N GLY A 217 -3.65 0.60 -11.62
CA GLY A 217 -2.57 -0.17 -12.19
C GLY A 217 -1.49 -0.45 -11.16
N LEU A 218 -0.96 -1.67 -11.17
CA LEU A 218 0.17 -2.08 -10.35
C LEU A 218 1.28 -2.64 -11.25
N VAL A 219 2.45 -2.00 -11.22
CA VAL A 219 3.65 -2.47 -11.89
C VAL A 219 4.63 -2.97 -10.84
N ILE A 220 5.18 -4.17 -11.07
CA ILE A 220 6.15 -4.82 -10.18
C ILE A 220 7.35 -5.25 -11.02
N ILE A 221 8.55 -4.87 -10.60
CA ILE A 221 9.81 -5.24 -11.24
C ILE A 221 10.65 -6.00 -10.22
N ASN A 222 10.94 -7.25 -10.52
CA ASN A 222 11.81 -8.09 -9.72
C ASN A 222 13.27 -7.90 -10.14
N ASP A 223 14.15 -7.71 -9.16
CA ASP A 223 15.60 -7.58 -9.35
C ASP A 223 15.98 -6.56 -10.44
N PRO A 224 15.46 -5.31 -10.37
CA PRO A 224 15.75 -4.29 -11.37
C PRO A 224 17.24 -4.00 -11.41
N LYS A 225 17.80 -3.95 -12.64
CA LYS A 225 19.20 -3.58 -12.89
C LYS A 225 19.22 -2.07 -13.15
N GLY A 226 19.74 -1.30 -12.22
CA GLY A 226 19.79 0.16 -12.31
C GLY A 226 19.33 0.82 -11.02
N CYS A 227 19.07 2.13 -11.06
CA CYS A 227 18.65 2.88 -9.90
C CYS A 227 17.30 2.33 -9.37
N LEU A 228 17.36 1.70 -8.20
CA LEU A 228 16.19 1.18 -7.48
C LEU A 228 15.27 2.30 -6.99
N LEU A 229 15.77 3.51 -7.02
CA LEU A 229 15.17 4.67 -6.38
C LEU A 229 14.99 5.77 -7.41
N TYR A 230 13.90 5.71 -8.12
CA TYR A 230 13.24 6.95 -8.49
C TYR A 230 12.64 7.63 -7.25
N THR A 231 13.19 7.35 -6.09
CA THR A 231 12.77 7.83 -4.77
C THR A 231 13.90 8.58 -4.08
N SER A 232 14.84 9.10 -4.82
CA SER A 232 15.81 10.09 -4.33
C SER A 232 15.70 11.38 -5.10
#